data_28c37264f48586b98632465999315610
#
_entry.id   28c37264f48586b98632465999315610
#
_cell.length_a   1.000
_cell.length_b   1.000
_cell.length_c   1.000
_cell.angle_alpha   90.00
_cell.angle_beta   90.00
_cell.angle_gamma   90.00
#
_symmetry.space_group_name_H-M   'P 1'
#
loop_
_entity.id
_entity.type
_entity.pdbx_description
1 polymer ?
#
loop_
_entity_poly.entity_id
_entity_poly.type
_entity_poly.pdbx_seq_one_letter_code
_entity_poly.pdbx_strand_id
1 'polypeptide(L)'
;MNSTNLGAIPLRARKRARTRIALVEALLNRLAQHSLDEIQVSELAADAEISQATFFNYFPTKADLLTHFIQLWSLQVGALARTVEAEHDSALAAIEALLVSTAEQTAAAPRVMLEIIVHQARNLPGPWPGPIELAERVLFLPDAEDVEDLPDTGLAGIIPELLTKAVQRGELPQDTNVEQLHLAVGSTFFGVPLLVGARHPDAVADLQRRQLQLLWAGARAQETA
;
A
#
# COMPACT_ATOMS: atom_id res chain seq x y z
N MET A 1 -22.89 1.64 11.51
CA MET A 1 -22.14 2.85 11.89
C MET A 1 -21.51 2.62 13.26
N ASN A 2 -20.38 1.97 13.32
CA ASN A 2 -19.54 1.82 14.51
C ASN A 2 -18.21 2.53 14.25
N SER A 3 -18.23 3.88 14.35
CA SER A 3 -16.96 4.62 14.35
C SER A 3 -16.22 4.20 15.61
N THR A 4 -15.15 3.43 15.45
CA THR A 4 -14.30 2.99 16.57
C THR A 4 -13.83 4.22 17.33
N ASN A 5 -14.38 4.43 18.53
CA ASN A 5 -14.14 5.64 19.30
C ASN A 5 -12.72 5.62 19.89
N LEU A 6 -11.83 6.45 19.36
CA LEU A 6 -10.47 6.63 19.88
C LEU A 6 -10.44 6.85 21.41
N GLY A 7 -11.53 7.43 21.97
CA GLY A 7 -11.71 7.62 23.42
C GLY A 7 -11.76 6.32 24.23
N ALA A 8 -12.21 5.21 23.64
CA ALA A 8 -12.28 3.90 24.29
C ALA A 8 -10.89 3.21 24.36
N ILE A 9 -9.91 3.65 23.57
CA ILE A 9 -8.57 3.08 23.54
C ILE A 9 -7.74 3.64 24.71
N PRO A 10 -6.97 2.82 25.44
CA PRO A 10 -6.13 3.26 26.56
C PRO A 10 -5.20 4.42 26.18
N LEU A 11 -5.06 5.42 27.07
CA LEU A 11 -4.25 6.62 26.81
C LEU A 11 -2.80 6.29 26.39
N ARG A 12 -2.21 5.24 26.98
CA ARG A 12 -0.84 4.80 26.65
C ARG A 12 -0.75 4.33 25.19
N ALA A 13 -1.70 3.53 24.72
CA ALA A 13 -1.77 3.07 23.34
C ALA A 13 -1.96 4.24 22.37
N ARG A 14 -2.87 5.18 22.69
CA ARG A 14 -3.07 6.40 21.88
C ARG A 14 -1.80 7.26 21.77
N LYS A 15 -1.07 7.45 22.88
CA LYS A 15 0.20 8.22 22.87
C LYS A 15 1.25 7.51 22.02
N ARG A 16 1.38 6.17 22.17
CA ARG A 16 2.30 5.37 21.38
C ARG A 16 1.98 5.49 19.88
N ALA A 17 0.73 5.30 19.50
CA ALA A 17 0.26 5.39 18.13
C ALA A 17 0.55 6.78 17.53
N ARG A 18 0.24 7.87 18.26
CA ARG A 18 0.54 9.24 17.79
C ARG A 18 2.03 9.45 17.50
N THR A 19 2.91 8.97 18.37
CA THR A 19 4.37 9.10 18.15
C THR A 19 4.80 8.31 16.91
N ARG A 20 4.27 7.08 16.70
CA ARG A 20 4.61 6.28 15.52
C ARG A 20 4.09 6.92 14.23
N ILE A 21 2.87 7.46 14.23
CA ILE A 21 2.31 8.20 13.09
C ILE A 21 3.13 9.46 12.81
N ALA A 22 3.50 10.25 13.83
CA ALA A 22 4.34 11.43 13.64
C ALA A 22 5.70 11.08 13.03
N LEU A 23 6.31 9.95 13.42
CA LEU A 23 7.55 9.46 12.79
C LEU A 23 7.34 9.04 11.34
N VAL A 24 6.22 8.43 11.00
CA VAL A 24 5.86 8.09 9.61
C VAL A 24 5.70 9.37 8.79
N GLU A 25 4.99 10.37 9.29
CA GLU A 25 4.82 11.67 8.63
C GLU A 25 6.17 12.37 8.40
N ALA A 26 7.04 12.39 9.42
CA ALA A 26 8.39 12.92 9.31
C ALA A 26 9.20 12.19 8.21
N LEU A 27 9.11 10.86 8.15
CA LEU A 27 9.76 10.05 7.12
C LEU A 27 9.24 10.42 5.72
N LEU A 28 7.93 10.46 5.51
CA LEU A 28 7.32 10.75 4.21
C LEU A 28 7.68 12.14 3.70
N ASN A 29 7.65 13.14 4.59
CA ASN A 29 8.03 14.51 4.25
C ASN A 29 9.49 14.59 3.77
N ARG A 30 10.40 13.83 4.38
CA ARG A 30 11.80 13.79 3.96
C ARG A 30 12.02 12.95 2.71
N LEU A 31 11.34 11.82 2.57
CA LEU A 31 11.41 10.98 1.37
C LEU A 31 10.93 11.69 0.10
N ALA A 32 10.13 12.73 0.23
CA ALA A 32 9.73 13.56 -0.91
C ALA A 32 10.94 14.25 -1.59
N GLN A 33 12.06 14.48 -0.84
CA GLN A 33 13.23 15.22 -1.31
C GLN A 33 14.53 14.42 -1.25
N HIS A 34 14.64 13.45 -0.33
CA HIS A 34 15.85 12.68 -0.03
C HIS A 34 15.58 11.18 -0.17
N SER A 35 16.63 10.40 -0.47
CA SER A 35 16.57 8.94 -0.35
C SER A 35 16.59 8.51 1.12
N LEU A 36 16.11 7.29 1.41
CA LEU A 36 16.16 6.76 2.77
C LEU A 36 17.59 6.77 3.33
N ASP A 37 18.61 6.48 2.50
CA ASP A 37 20.00 6.42 2.93
C ASP A 37 20.53 7.79 3.39
N GLU A 38 20.07 8.90 2.79
CA GLU A 38 20.46 10.27 3.11
C GLU A 38 19.82 10.80 4.40
N ILE A 39 18.63 10.31 4.77
CA ILE A 39 17.90 10.79 5.95
C ILE A 39 18.59 10.35 7.25
N GLN A 40 18.80 11.30 8.18
CA GLN A 40 19.37 11.02 9.49
C GLN A 40 18.26 10.76 10.52
N VAL A 41 18.50 9.79 11.43
CA VAL A 41 17.55 9.50 12.53
C VAL A 41 17.35 10.71 13.45
N SER A 42 18.40 11.55 13.64
CA SER A 42 18.29 12.79 14.40
C SER A 42 17.26 13.76 13.85
N GLU A 43 17.16 13.81 12.54
CA GLU A 43 16.21 14.69 11.84
C GLU A 43 14.78 14.17 11.97
N LEU A 44 14.57 12.85 11.80
CA LEU A 44 13.26 12.22 12.01
C LEU A 44 12.77 12.39 13.45
N ALA A 45 13.68 12.25 14.43
CA ALA A 45 13.36 12.44 15.83
C ALA A 45 12.99 13.90 16.14
N ALA A 46 13.74 14.86 15.56
CA ALA A 46 13.46 16.29 15.73
C ALA A 46 12.11 16.68 15.13
N ASP A 47 11.80 16.22 13.91
CA ASP A 47 10.52 16.49 13.23
C ASP A 47 9.32 15.90 14.00
N ALA A 48 9.51 14.74 14.66
CA ALA A 48 8.49 14.11 15.49
C ALA A 48 8.50 14.61 16.96
N GLU A 49 9.29 15.63 17.28
CA GLU A 49 9.42 16.23 18.63
C GLU A 49 9.82 15.23 19.72
N ILE A 50 10.68 14.27 19.40
CA ILE A 50 11.18 13.25 20.34
C ILE A 50 12.72 13.21 20.36
N SER A 51 13.28 12.52 21.35
CA SER A 51 14.73 12.24 21.35
C SER A 51 15.09 11.07 20.42
N GLN A 52 16.35 11.02 19.92
CA GLN A 52 16.85 9.86 19.18
C GLN A 52 16.74 8.55 19.99
N ALA A 53 16.98 8.60 21.30
CA ALA A 53 16.80 7.43 22.16
C ALA A 53 15.34 6.94 22.14
N THR A 54 14.38 7.88 22.09
CA THR A 54 12.97 7.55 21.96
C THR A 54 12.66 6.94 20.59
N PHE A 55 13.25 7.44 19.50
CA PHE A 55 13.13 6.84 18.17
C PHE A 55 13.52 5.35 18.20
N PHE A 56 14.70 5.03 18.72
CA PHE A 56 15.21 3.66 18.79
C PHE A 56 14.37 2.73 19.69
N ASN A 57 13.59 3.28 20.64
CA ASN A 57 12.60 2.50 21.40
C ASN A 57 11.38 2.11 20.57
N TYR A 58 11.08 2.83 19.48
CA TYR A 58 9.97 2.54 18.57
C TYR A 58 10.41 1.73 17.36
N PHE A 59 11.53 2.10 16.75
CA PHE A 59 12.06 1.50 15.53
C PHE A 59 13.58 1.30 15.66
N PRO A 60 14.06 0.03 15.59
CA PRO A 60 15.49 -0.28 15.64
C PRO A 60 16.31 0.46 14.56
N THR A 61 15.71 0.62 13.37
CA THR A 61 16.33 1.33 12.24
C THR A 61 15.31 2.19 11.49
N LYS A 62 15.78 3.11 10.64
CA LYS A 62 14.90 3.85 9.72
C LYS A 62 14.26 2.95 8.64
N ALA A 63 14.88 1.79 8.34
CA ALA A 63 14.28 0.79 7.46
C ALA A 63 13.07 0.11 8.11
N ASP A 64 13.08 -0.13 9.44
CA ASP A 64 11.93 -0.64 10.16
C ASP A 64 10.78 0.37 10.19
N LEU A 65 11.08 1.67 10.27
CA LEU A 65 10.08 2.73 10.14
C LEU A 65 9.45 2.74 8.74
N LEU A 66 10.25 2.57 7.67
CA LEU A 66 9.72 2.45 6.30
C LEU A 66 8.86 1.18 6.15
N THR A 67 9.29 0.06 6.71
CA THR A 67 8.49 -1.18 6.73
C THR A 67 7.14 -0.95 7.42
N HIS A 68 7.15 -0.24 8.56
CA HIS A 68 5.92 0.11 9.27
C HIS A 68 5.00 1.01 8.44
N PHE A 69 5.56 1.99 7.74
CA PHE A 69 4.77 2.80 6.81
C PHE A 69 4.13 1.93 5.71
N ILE A 70 4.87 0.98 5.12
CA ILE A 70 4.33 0.07 4.10
C ILE A 70 3.15 -0.75 4.64
N GLN A 71 3.21 -1.19 5.93
CA GLN A 71 2.08 -1.84 6.57
C GLN A 71 0.85 -0.92 6.70
N LEU A 72 1.05 0.32 7.17
CA LEU A 72 -0.03 1.31 7.27
C LEU A 72 -0.63 1.61 5.88
N TRP A 73 0.22 1.76 4.88
CA TRP A 73 -0.22 1.96 3.51
C TRP A 73 -1.00 0.74 2.96
N SER A 74 -0.63 -0.48 3.35
CA SER A 74 -1.39 -1.69 3.01
C SER A 74 -2.81 -1.66 3.57
N LEU A 75 -3.04 -1.07 4.76
CA LEU A 75 -4.39 -0.82 5.28
C LEU A 75 -5.16 0.19 4.43
N GLN A 76 -4.52 1.25 4.00
CA GLN A 76 -5.15 2.25 3.12
C GLN A 76 -5.55 1.62 1.78
N VAL A 77 -4.70 0.77 1.21
CA VAL A 77 -5.00 -0.02 0.02
C VAL A 77 -6.18 -0.97 0.28
N GLY A 78 -6.26 -1.58 1.47
CA GLY A 78 -7.40 -2.40 1.88
C GLY A 78 -8.72 -1.63 1.95
N ALA A 79 -8.71 -0.42 2.51
CA ALA A 79 -9.86 0.46 2.55
C ALA A 79 -10.31 0.87 1.12
N LEU A 80 -9.35 1.26 0.29
CA LEU A 80 -9.59 1.60 -1.11
C LEU A 80 -10.16 0.40 -1.89
N ALA A 81 -9.64 -0.81 -1.66
CA ALA A 81 -10.13 -2.02 -2.31
C ALA A 81 -11.61 -2.28 -2.00
N ARG A 82 -12.05 -2.10 -0.74
CA ARG A 82 -13.48 -2.20 -0.36
C ARG A 82 -14.34 -1.18 -1.11
N THR A 83 -13.86 0.05 -1.25
CA THR A 83 -14.58 1.12 -1.95
C THR A 83 -14.73 0.79 -3.43
N VAL A 84 -13.64 0.47 -4.14
CA VAL A 84 -13.70 0.16 -5.57
C VAL A 84 -14.47 -1.12 -5.85
N GLU A 85 -14.44 -2.10 -4.95
CA GLU A 85 -15.23 -3.33 -5.07
C GLU A 85 -16.75 -3.07 -4.94
N ALA A 86 -17.13 -2.12 -4.09
CA ALA A 86 -18.53 -1.71 -3.94
C ALA A 86 -19.04 -0.86 -5.13
N GLU A 87 -18.16 -0.15 -5.82
CA GLU A 87 -18.46 0.72 -6.95
C GLU A 87 -18.48 0.00 -8.30
N HIS A 88 -17.90 -1.21 -8.38
CA HIS A 88 -17.72 -1.94 -9.63
C HIS A 88 -18.32 -3.35 -9.58
N ASP A 89 -19.20 -3.68 -10.51
CA ASP A 89 -19.74 -5.05 -10.66
C ASP A 89 -18.68 -6.04 -11.18
N SER A 90 -17.69 -5.56 -11.92
CA SER A 90 -16.58 -6.34 -12.48
C SER A 90 -15.39 -6.34 -11.52
N ALA A 91 -14.87 -7.54 -11.19
CA ALA A 91 -13.68 -7.69 -10.37
C ALA A 91 -12.41 -7.19 -11.10
N LEU A 92 -12.34 -7.34 -12.43
CA LEU A 92 -11.24 -6.79 -13.23
C LEU A 92 -11.28 -5.26 -13.27
N ALA A 93 -12.46 -4.66 -13.33
CA ALA A 93 -12.62 -3.22 -13.25
C ALA A 93 -12.22 -2.69 -11.85
N ALA A 94 -12.54 -3.42 -10.78
CA ALA A 94 -12.11 -3.08 -9.44
C ALA A 94 -10.57 -3.13 -9.29
N ILE A 95 -9.89 -4.14 -9.88
CA ILE A 95 -8.41 -4.18 -9.91
C ILE A 95 -7.85 -2.97 -10.66
N GLU A 96 -8.42 -2.63 -11.83
CA GLU A 96 -7.98 -1.47 -12.62
C GLU A 96 -8.16 -0.17 -11.81
N ALA A 97 -9.32 0.06 -11.22
CA ALA A 97 -9.61 1.21 -10.39
C ALA A 97 -8.67 1.31 -9.19
N LEU A 98 -8.38 0.18 -8.52
CA LEU A 98 -7.46 0.11 -7.38
C LEU A 98 -6.04 0.57 -7.77
N LEU A 99 -5.49 0.03 -8.87
CA LEU A 99 -4.15 0.39 -9.32
C LEU A 99 -4.08 1.85 -9.77
N VAL A 100 -5.07 2.31 -10.53
CA VAL A 100 -5.15 3.69 -11.01
C VAL A 100 -5.24 4.67 -9.84
N SER A 101 -6.16 4.46 -8.90
CA SER A 101 -6.30 5.34 -7.72
C SER A 101 -5.03 5.34 -6.86
N THR A 102 -4.36 4.20 -6.71
CA THR A 102 -3.08 4.13 -6.00
C THR A 102 -1.99 4.93 -6.73
N ALA A 103 -1.92 4.83 -8.07
CA ALA A 103 -0.98 5.59 -8.88
C ALA A 103 -1.21 7.10 -8.78
N GLU A 104 -2.46 7.55 -8.83
CA GLU A 104 -2.83 8.96 -8.67
C GLU A 104 -2.45 9.49 -7.28
N GLN A 105 -2.69 8.73 -6.22
CA GLN A 105 -2.31 9.10 -4.86
C GLN A 105 -0.78 9.22 -4.70
N THR A 106 -0.02 8.37 -5.38
CA THR A 106 1.46 8.37 -5.30
C THR A 106 2.13 9.32 -6.28
N ALA A 107 1.40 9.86 -7.28
CA ALA A 107 1.93 10.79 -8.26
C ALA A 107 2.49 12.07 -7.64
N ALA A 108 1.91 12.54 -6.53
CA ALA A 108 2.38 13.73 -5.80
C ALA A 108 3.74 13.51 -5.10
N ALA A 109 4.12 12.25 -4.81
CA ALA A 109 5.36 11.90 -4.13
C ALA A 109 6.03 10.67 -4.77
N PRO A 110 6.46 10.74 -6.04
CA PRO A 110 6.96 9.59 -6.80
C PRO A 110 8.24 8.97 -6.19
N ARG A 111 9.02 9.76 -5.44
CA ARG A 111 10.21 9.25 -4.72
C ARG A 111 9.83 8.28 -3.60
N VAL A 112 8.71 8.50 -2.92
CA VAL A 112 8.23 7.59 -1.87
C VAL A 112 7.97 6.21 -2.47
N MET A 113 7.29 6.13 -3.62
CA MET A 113 7.07 4.85 -4.32
C MET A 113 8.39 4.20 -4.73
N LEU A 114 9.35 4.97 -5.23
CA LEU A 114 10.67 4.46 -5.59
C LEU A 114 11.39 3.86 -4.37
N GLU A 115 11.36 4.54 -3.22
CA GLU A 115 11.97 4.04 -1.99
C GLU A 115 11.28 2.76 -1.48
N ILE A 116 9.96 2.65 -1.61
CA ILE A 116 9.22 1.40 -1.31
C ILE A 116 9.74 0.26 -2.21
N ILE A 117 9.86 0.49 -3.52
CA ILE A 117 10.34 -0.52 -4.48
C ILE A 117 11.78 -0.94 -4.14
N VAL A 118 12.67 0.02 -3.89
CA VAL A 118 14.07 -0.23 -3.52
C VAL A 118 14.14 -1.02 -2.21
N HIS A 119 13.34 -0.62 -1.21
CA HIS A 119 13.27 -1.31 0.07
C HIS A 119 12.81 -2.76 -0.08
N GLN A 120 11.77 -3.02 -0.85
CA GLN A 120 11.28 -4.37 -1.10
C GLN A 120 12.27 -5.22 -1.91
N ALA A 121 12.97 -4.62 -2.87
CA ALA A 121 14.00 -5.32 -3.65
C ALA A 121 15.23 -5.72 -2.80
N ARG A 122 15.59 -4.91 -1.80
CA ARG A 122 16.69 -5.20 -0.87
C ARG A 122 16.31 -6.17 0.24
N ASN A 123 15.07 -6.12 0.68
CA ASN A 123 14.55 -6.93 1.78
C ASN A 123 13.50 -7.87 1.20
N LEU A 124 13.86 -9.16 1.02
CA LEU A 124 12.89 -10.17 0.62
C LEU A 124 11.65 -10.08 1.52
N PRO A 125 10.43 -10.24 0.97
CA PRO A 125 9.22 -10.21 1.76
C PRO A 125 9.34 -11.19 2.93
N GLY A 126 9.45 -10.62 4.13
CA GLY A 126 9.43 -11.35 5.39
C GLY A 126 8.09 -11.14 6.08
N PRO A 127 7.81 -11.87 7.17
CA PRO A 127 6.65 -11.58 7.98
C PRO A 127 6.74 -10.14 8.52
N TRP A 128 5.59 -9.46 8.54
CA TRP A 128 5.49 -8.13 9.13
C TRP A 128 5.98 -8.15 10.59
N PRO A 129 6.62 -7.08 11.08
CA PRO A 129 7.21 -7.02 12.42
C PRO A 129 6.18 -7.09 13.57
N GLY A 130 4.91 -7.21 13.26
CA GLY A 130 3.79 -7.32 14.18
C GLY A 130 2.52 -6.69 13.62
N PRO A 131 1.36 -6.89 14.25
CA PRO A 131 0.11 -6.27 13.82
C PRO A 131 0.14 -4.77 14.08
N ILE A 132 -0.54 -4.00 13.22
CA ILE A 132 -0.82 -2.59 13.45
C ILE A 132 -1.84 -2.48 14.58
N GLU A 133 -1.50 -1.74 15.62
CA GLU A 133 -2.39 -1.54 16.77
C GLU A 133 -3.66 -0.78 16.36
N LEU A 134 -4.81 -1.08 16.96
CA LEU A 134 -6.08 -0.42 16.65
C LEU A 134 -5.99 1.10 16.73
N ALA A 135 -5.25 1.63 17.73
CA ALA A 135 -5.03 3.07 17.85
C ALA A 135 -4.33 3.69 16.62
N GLU A 136 -3.42 2.96 15.99
CA GLU A 136 -2.74 3.41 14.77
C GLU A 136 -3.67 3.34 13.57
N ARG A 137 -4.45 2.26 13.45
CA ARG A 137 -5.46 2.12 12.38
C ARG A 137 -6.44 3.30 12.40
N VAL A 138 -7.02 3.62 13.58
CA VAL A 138 -7.96 4.73 13.76
C VAL A 138 -7.31 6.10 13.48
N LEU A 139 -6.05 6.30 13.87
CA LEU A 139 -5.35 7.57 13.63
C LEU A 139 -4.92 7.75 12.17
N PHE A 140 -4.54 6.66 11.52
CA PHE A 140 -4.06 6.69 10.14
C PHE A 140 -5.21 6.78 9.13
N LEU A 141 -6.36 6.16 9.45
CA LEU A 141 -7.56 6.12 8.61
C LEU A 141 -8.77 6.62 9.43
N PRO A 142 -8.82 7.92 9.79
CA PRO A 142 -9.85 8.44 10.70
C PRO A 142 -11.27 8.36 10.13
N ASP A 143 -11.41 8.35 8.81
CA ASP A 143 -12.68 8.34 8.10
C ASP A 143 -13.10 6.93 7.64
N ALA A 144 -12.26 5.90 7.88
CA ALA A 144 -12.58 4.54 7.47
C ALA A 144 -13.61 3.91 8.41
N GLU A 145 -14.66 3.32 7.82
CA GLU A 145 -15.62 2.48 8.55
C GLU A 145 -14.97 1.12 8.85
N ASP A 146 -15.29 0.54 10.03
CA ASP A 146 -14.84 -0.78 10.48
C ASP A 146 -13.32 -1.00 10.28
N VAL A 147 -12.54 0.01 10.69
CA VAL A 147 -11.08 0.05 10.50
C VAL A 147 -10.34 -1.14 11.14
N GLU A 148 -10.93 -1.74 12.18
CA GLU A 148 -10.44 -2.97 12.82
C GLU A 148 -10.43 -4.18 11.89
N ASP A 149 -11.42 -4.26 10.97
CA ASP A 149 -11.62 -5.39 10.04
C ASP A 149 -10.97 -5.17 8.68
N LEU A 150 -10.24 -4.07 8.48
CA LEU A 150 -9.53 -3.83 7.24
C LEU A 150 -8.40 -4.85 7.06
N PRO A 151 -8.29 -5.48 5.87
CA PRO A 151 -7.16 -6.35 5.59
C PRO A 151 -5.86 -5.55 5.54
N ASP A 152 -4.81 -6.05 6.18
CA ASP A 152 -3.46 -5.49 6.16
C ASP A 152 -2.51 -6.30 5.25
N THR A 153 -3.06 -7.15 4.41
CA THR A 153 -2.33 -7.99 3.45
C THR A 153 -1.81 -7.22 2.24
N GLY A 154 -2.29 -5.98 2.04
CA GLY A 154 -1.96 -5.17 0.88
C GLY A 154 -2.35 -5.84 -0.44
N LEU A 155 -1.74 -5.40 -1.53
CA LEU A 155 -2.02 -5.95 -2.87
C LEU A 155 -1.74 -7.45 -2.97
N ALA A 156 -0.79 -7.98 -2.18
CA ALA A 156 -0.44 -9.40 -2.20
C ALA A 156 -1.60 -10.33 -1.79
N GLY A 157 -2.50 -9.89 -0.91
CA GLY A 157 -3.72 -10.62 -0.57
C GLY A 157 -4.91 -10.21 -1.41
N ILE A 158 -5.08 -8.92 -1.66
CA ILE A 158 -6.27 -8.36 -2.34
C ILE A 158 -6.35 -8.79 -3.81
N ILE A 159 -5.26 -8.73 -4.56
CA ILE A 159 -5.28 -9.04 -6.01
C ILE A 159 -5.65 -10.49 -6.28
N PRO A 160 -5.09 -11.52 -5.61
CA PRO A 160 -5.51 -12.91 -5.81
C PRO A 160 -7.00 -13.15 -5.51
N GLU A 161 -7.55 -12.50 -4.47
CA GLU A 161 -8.98 -12.59 -4.15
C GLU A 161 -9.86 -12.01 -5.26
N LEU A 162 -9.52 -10.83 -5.77
CA LEU A 162 -10.25 -10.21 -6.88
C LEU A 162 -10.14 -11.02 -8.18
N LEU A 163 -8.95 -11.54 -8.50
CA LEU A 163 -8.75 -12.42 -9.65
C LEU A 163 -9.58 -13.71 -9.53
N THR A 164 -9.64 -14.30 -8.33
CA THR A 164 -10.48 -15.46 -8.06
C THR A 164 -11.96 -15.13 -8.28
N LYS A 165 -12.43 -13.98 -7.81
CA LYS A 165 -13.78 -13.48 -8.08
C LYS A 165 -14.03 -13.27 -9.57
N ALA A 166 -13.05 -12.76 -10.33
CA ALA A 166 -13.16 -12.59 -11.78
C ALA A 166 -13.37 -13.92 -12.51
N VAL A 167 -12.64 -14.98 -12.12
CA VAL A 167 -12.83 -16.34 -12.65
C VAL A 167 -14.23 -16.86 -12.29
N GLN A 168 -14.66 -16.76 -11.03
CA GLN A 168 -15.97 -17.21 -10.57
C GLN A 168 -17.13 -16.50 -11.28
N ARG A 169 -16.98 -15.24 -11.67
CA ARG A 169 -17.96 -14.44 -12.40
C ARG A 169 -17.91 -14.64 -13.92
N GLY A 170 -16.97 -15.44 -14.43
CA GLY A 170 -16.79 -15.67 -15.87
C GLY A 170 -16.17 -14.48 -16.62
N GLU A 171 -15.54 -13.54 -15.91
CA GLU A 171 -14.79 -12.44 -16.51
C GLU A 171 -13.46 -12.92 -17.10
N LEU A 172 -12.93 -14.02 -16.54
CA LEU A 172 -11.74 -14.77 -16.97
C LEU A 172 -12.10 -16.25 -17.17
N PRO A 173 -11.37 -16.99 -18.02
CA PRO A 173 -11.52 -18.43 -18.20
C PRO A 173 -11.38 -19.21 -16.89
N GLN A 174 -12.08 -20.36 -16.77
CA GLN A 174 -12.07 -21.18 -15.56
C GLN A 174 -10.69 -21.80 -15.26
N ASP A 175 -9.87 -22.00 -16.28
CA ASP A 175 -8.50 -22.54 -16.22
C ASP A 175 -7.43 -21.47 -16.05
N THR A 176 -7.82 -20.20 -15.84
CA THR A 176 -6.88 -19.09 -15.61
C THR A 176 -5.94 -19.39 -14.45
N ASN A 177 -4.63 -19.31 -14.70
CA ASN A 177 -3.63 -19.39 -13.64
C ASN A 177 -3.59 -18.07 -12.86
N VAL A 178 -4.35 -18.02 -11.75
CA VAL A 178 -4.48 -16.85 -10.89
C VAL A 178 -3.13 -16.41 -10.30
N GLU A 179 -2.24 -17.34 -9.95
CA GLU A 179 -0.92 -17.02 -9.40
C GLU A 179 -0.04 -16.30 -10.45
N GLN A 180 -0.01 -16.82 -11.67
CA GLN A 180 0.74 -16.19 -12.76
C GLN A 180 0.18 -14.79 -13.09
N LEU A 181 -1.14 -14.66 -13.11
CA LEU A 181 -1.80 -13.38 -13.41
C LEU A 181 -1.56 -12.37 -12.27
N HIS A 182 -1.58 -12.81 -11.01
CA HIS A 182 -1.20 -11.99 -9.85
C HIS A 182 0.23 -11.44 -9.99
N LEU A 183 1.20 -12.30 -10.36
CA LEU A 183 2.58 -11.84 -10.60
C LEU A 183 2.66 -10.81 -11.73
N ALA A 184 1.87 -10.97 -12.80
CA ALA A 184 1.84 -10.02 -13.91
C ALA A 184 1.25 -8.66 -13.48
N VAL A 185 0.16 -8.66 -12.68
CA VAL A 185 -0.43 -7.45 -12.09
C VAL A 185 0.57 -6.77 -11.16
N GLY A 186 1.23 -7.53 -10.28
CA GLY A 186 2.27 -7.01 -9.39
C GLY A 186 3.46 -6.40 -10.16
N SER A 187 3.88 -7.06 -11.24
CA SER A 187 4.93 -6.53 -12.14
C SER A 187 4.50 -5.21 -12.79
N THR A 188 3.25 -5.07 -13.17
CA THR A 188 2.69 -3.81 -13.68
C THR A 188 2.68 -2.73 -12.60
N PHE A 189 2.24 -3.09 -11.39
CA PHE A 189 2.13 -2.16 -10.26
C PHE A 189 3.48 -1.54 -9.87
N PHE A 190 4.53 -2.35 -9.74
CA PHE A 190 5.88 -1.88 -9.37
C PHE A 190 6.73 -1.45 -10.57
N GLY A 191 6.60 -2.13 -11.71
CA GLY A 191 7.43 -1.90 -12.88
C GLY A 191 7.15 -0.57 -13.58
N VAL A 192 5.89 -0.18 -13.73
CA VAL A 192 5.55 1.08 -14.39
C VAL A 192 6.08 2.29 -13.60
N PRO A 193 5.84 2.44 -12.27
CA PRO A 193 6.43 3.53 -11.50
C PRO A 193 7.98 3.52 -11.53
N LEU A 194 8.60 2.35 -11.49
CA LEU A 194 10.06 2.22 -11.56
C LEU A 194 10.62 2.77 -12.86
N LEU A 195 9.97 2.49 -13.99
CA LEU A 195 10.47 2.85 -15.32
C LEU A 195 10.19 4.32 -15.69
N VAL A 196 9.04 4.85 -15.28
CA VAL A 196 8.59 6.17 -15.76
C VAL A 196 8.24 7.14 -14.64
N GLY A 197 7.96 6.67 -13.41
CA GLY A 197 7.37 7.48 -12.33
C GLY A 197 8.23 8.68 -11.93
N ALA A 198 9.55 8.57 -11.95
CA ALA A 198 10.45 9.68 -11.61
C ALA A 198 10.42 10.84 -12.63
N ARG A 199 10.08 10.55 -13.89
CA ARG A 199 10.08 11.54 -15.00
C ARG A 199 8.68 11.95 -15.41
N HIS A 200 7.73 11.05 -15.33
CA HIS A 200 6.36 11.19 -15.82
C HIS A 200 5.36 10.62 -14.82
N PRO A 201 5.29 11.15 -13.57
CA PRO A 201 4.41 10.59 -12.53
C PRO A 201 2.94 10.56 -12.97
N ASP A 202 2.49 11.58 -13.70
CA ASP A 202 1.10 11.68 -14.20
C ASP A 202 0.75 10.62 -15.27
N ALA A 203 1.75 10.00 -15.91
CA ALA A 203 1.54 8.97 -16.91
C ALA A 203 1.36 7.56 -16.28
N VAL A 204 1.73 7.38 -15.01
CA VAL A 204 1.75 6.06 -14.36
C VAL A 204 0.37 5.40 -14.37
N ALA A 205 -0.66 6.13 -13.97
CA ALA A 205 -2.04 5.63 -13.91
C ALA A 205 -2.54 5.12 -15.27
N ASP A 206 -2.35 5.92 -16.32
CA ASP A 206 -2.78 5.57 -17.68
C ASP A 206 -1.97 4.37 -18.25
N LEU A 207 -0.68 4.34 -18.00
CA LEU A 207 0.18 3.22 -18.42
C LEU A 207 -0.19 1.92 -17.70
N GLN A 208 -0.45 1.97 -16.39
CA GLN A 208 -0.92 0.79 -15.64
C GLN A 208 -2.25 0.29 -16.18
N ARG A 209 -3.22 1.19 -16.45
CA ARG A 209 -4.51 0.83 -17.06
C ARG A 209 -4.31 0.09 -18.38
N ARG A 210 -3.50 0.62 -19.29
CA ARG A 210 -3.23 -0.01 -20.60
C ARG A 210 -2.56 -1.36 -20.45
N GLN A 211 -1.61 -1.52 -19.51
CA GLN A 211 -0.95 -2.80 -19.26
C GLN A 211 -1.95 -3.84 -18.73
N LEU A 212 -2.84 -3.47 -17.82
CA LEU A 212 -3.88 -4.36 -17.32
C LEU A 212 -4.81 -4.82 -18.44
N GLN A 213 -5.24 -3.90 -19.31
CA GLN A 213 -6.09 -4.24 -20.45
C GLN A 213 -5.42 -5.25 -21.39
N LEU A 214 -4.11 -5.13 -21.62
CA LEU A 214 -3.34 -6.13 -22.37
C LEU A 214 -3.29 -7.49 -21.65
N LEU A 215 -3.12 -7.48 -20.31
CA LEU A 215 -3.14 -8.72 -19.51
C LEU A 215 -4.50 -9.41 -19.59
N TRP A 216 -5.61 -8.64 -19.45
CA TRP A 216 -6.96 -9.19 -19.56
C TRP A 216 -7.27 -9.76 -20.95
N ALA A 217 -6.85 -9.05 -22.00
CA ALA A 217 -7.00 -9.53 -23.37
C ALA A 217 -6.21 -10.82 -23.61
N GLY A 218 -4.96 -10.88 -23.12
CA GLY A 218 -4.12 -12.08 -23.21
C GLY A 218 -4.68 -13.27 -22.44
N ALA A 219 -5.17 -13.05 -21.20
CA ALA A 219 -5.75 -14.10 -20.39
C ALA A 219 -7.01 -14.71 -21.03
N ARG A 220 -7.87 -13.88 -21.66
CA ARG A 220 -9.06 -14.35 -22.36
C ARG A 220 -8.76 -15.07 -23.67
N ALA A 221 -7.65 -14.75 -24.35
CA ALA A 221 -7.29 -15.38 -25.62
C ALA A 221 -6.71 -16.79 -25.46
N GLN A 222 -6.26 -17.18 -24.28
CA GLN A 222 -5.71 -18.54 -24.02
C GLN A 222 -6.78 -19.64 -24.10
N GLU A 223 -8.06 -19.32 -23.95
CA GLU A 223 -9.17 -20.27 -24.06
C GLU A 223 -9.38 -20.79 -25.51
N THR A 224 -8.78 -20.14 -26.51
CA THR A 224 -9.02 -20.41 -27.95
C THR A 224 -7.90 -21.21 -28.62
N ALA A 225 -6.89 -21.65 -27.90
CA ALA A 225 -5.74 -22.42 -28.42
C ALA A 225 -5.70 -23.82 -27.83
#